data_cd3be142d96ae5a22090ad0cd4478559
#
_entry.id   cd3be142d96ae5a22090ad0cd4478559
#
_cell.length_a   1.000
_cell.length_b   1.000
_cell.length_c   1.000
_cell.angle_alpha   90.00
_cell.angle_beta   90.00
_cell.angle_gamma   90.00
#
_symmetry.space_group_name_H-M   'P 1'
#
loop_
_entity.id
_entity.type
_entity.pdbx_description
1 polymer ?
#
loop_
_entity_poly.entity_id
_entity_poly.type
_entity_poly.pdbx_seq_one_letter_code
_entity_poly.pdbx_strand_id
1 'polypeptide(L)'
;MNVEWGQQEETAAGGNGSLPPMPPPPPPQWHLDMDLRHHIQHCACTCNHMGYGNYMDYQVWAQNAAGYYYCTQCLTEMPGRMLNGSARFNCQSRALIPGTRGSVTSSSSEEERLELRPWVVACLLVTVICGIGLGLALILSSSGGGDDEDSADSTEHRMDQVRRILQEVPLIDGHNDLPWNIRKFVHNQLGKFNFSDDLRMVEPWSKSNWSHTDLPRLRAGLVGAQFWSAYVPCGSQHLDAVQVTMEQIDVIKRLTQIYNTDLQFVTTVEGIREAHKSGRIASLIGVEGGHSFGSSLGVLRMFYGLGARYLTLTHTCHTPWAGCCLGDDSTDPENQGLSHFGRLVVRELNRLGMLVDLSHTSFKTMEHALNVSTAPIIFSHSSAFALCNSTRNVPDYILKLVALNGGIVMVNFYTYFISCNQTATMEDVIAHINHIRKVAGDDHVGIGAGYDGINTTPSGLEDVSHYPELLATLLASGEWTELQLKKLAGLNLLRVMSTAEQ
;
A
#
# COMPACT_ATOMS: atom_id res chain seq x y z
N MET A 1 -50.56 27.18 28.37
CA MET A 1 -51.65 26.33 27.84
C MET A 1 -51.22 24.89 28.12
N ASN A 2 -51.83 24.31 29.19
CA ASN A 2 -51.64 22.93 29.55
C ASN A 2 -52.52 22.06 28.67
N VAL A 3 -52.00 20.94 28.17
CA VAL A 3 -52.83 19.87 27.58
C VAL A 3 -52.53 18.60 28.39
N GLU A 4 -53.52 18.23 29.18
CA GLU A 4 -53.59 16.97 29.92
C GLU A 4 -53.89 15.81 28.95
N TRP A 5 -53.24 14.68 29.16
CA TRP A 5 -53.60 13.40 28.56
C TRP A 5 -54.40 12.58 29.56
N GLY A 6 -55.70 12.41 29.26
CA GLY A 6 -56.64 11.60 30.03
C GLY A 6 -56.37 10.10 29.83
N GLN A 7 -56.39 9.37 30.96
CA GLN A 7 -56.47 7.91 31.04
C GLN A 7 -57.89 7.47 30.69
N GLN A 8 -58.02 6.46 29.83
CA GLN A 8 -59.22 5.63 29.75
C GLN A 8 -58.92 4.22 30.26
N GLU A 9 -59.48 3.86 31.37
CA GLU A 9 -59.60 2.49 31.84
C GLU A 9 -60.73 1.80 31.07
N GLU A 10 -60.43 0.65 30.46
CA GLU A 10 -61.47 -0.34 30.08
C GLU A 10 -61.27 -1.61 30.89
N THR A 11 -62.25 -1.87 31.75
CA THR A 11 -62.44 -3.12 32.44
C THR A 11 -63.10 -4.16 31.55
N ALA A 12 -62.52 -5.32 31.38
CA ALA A 12 -63.20 -6.52 30.89
C ALA A 12 -62.71 -7.77 31.62
N ALA A 13 -63.68 -8.53 32.03
CA ALA A 13 -63.61 -9.66 32.95
C ALA A 13 -63.03 -10.96 32.31
N GLY A 14 -62.34 -11.72 33.17
CA GLY A 14 -62.52 -13.15 33.42
C GLY A 14 -62.21 -14.15 32.27
N GLY A 15 -61.14 -14.91 32.45
CA GLY A 15 -60.90 -16.13 31.71
C GLY A 15 -59.57 -16.78 32.09
N ASN A 16 -59.59 -17.58 33.21
CA ASN A 16 -58.46 -18.42 33.59
C ASN A 16 -58.22 -19.52 32.54
N GLY A 17 -57.08 -19.46 31.85
CA GLY A 17 -56.54 -20.52 31.01
C GLY A 17 -55.03 -20.38 30.97
N SER A 18 -54.36 -20.99 31.97
CA SER A 18 -52.91 -21.09 32.01
C SER A 18 -52.41 -22.05 30.94
N LEU A 19 -51.81 -21.51 29.89
CA LEU A 19 -50.97 -22.28 28.99
C LEU A 19 -49.67 -22.70 29.71
N PRO A 20 -49.19 -23.95 29.52
CA PRO A 20 -47.93 -24.37 30.13
C PRO A 20 -46.76 -23.57 29.52
N PRO A 21 -45.69 -23.31 30.29
CA PRO A 21 -44.52 -22.58 29.79
C PRO A 21 -43.89 -23.37 28.66
N MET A 22 -43.60 -22.70 27.54
CA MET A 22 -42.81 -23.27 26.46
C MET A 22 -41.42 -23.64 26.97
N PRO A 23 -40.88 -24.82 26.56
CA PRO A 23 -39.52 -25.18 26.94
C PRO A 23 -38.52 -24.15 26.30
N PRO A 24 -37.39 -23.87 26.97
CA PRO A 24 -36.38 -22.98 26.45
C PRO A 24 -35.86 -23.57 25.09
N PRO A 25 -35.52 -22.70 24.13
CA PRO A 25 -34.92 -23.14 22.88
C PRO A 25 -33.63 -23.92 23.20
N PRO A 26 -33.31 -24.99 22.45
CA PRO A 26 -32.06 -25.71 22.64
C PRO A 26 -30.88 -24.76 22.39
N PRO A 27 -29.75 -24.93 23.09
CA PRO A 27 -28.56 -24.15 22.83
C PRO A 27 -28.10 -24.40 21.40
N PRO A 28 -27.53 -23.40 20.70
CA PRO A 28 -27.01 -23.61 19.37
C PRO A 28 -25.92 -24.69 19.39
N GLN A 29 -26.20 -25.78 18.73
CA GLN A 29 -25.23 -26.84 18.53
C GLN A 29 -24.18 -26.36 17.52
N TRP A 30 -23.03 -25.92 18.04
CA TRP A 30 -21.82 -25.75 17.25
C TRP A 30 -21.26 -27.14 16.94
N HIS A 31 -21.80 -27.78 15.91
CA HIS A 31 -21.11 -28.88 15.26
C HIS A 31 -19.94 -28.29 14.45
N LEU A 32 -18.77 -28.24 15.06
CA LEU A 32 -17.52 -28.18 14.33
C LEU A 32 -17.44 -29.49 13.54
N ASP A 33 -17.65 -29.36 12.22
CA ASP A 33 -17.56 -30.45 11.30
C ASP A 33 -16.13 -31.01 11.34
N MET A 34 -15.94 -32.14 12.01
CA MET A 34 -14.63 -32.80 12.13
C MET A 34 -14.11 -33.33 10.79
N ASP A 35 -14.94 -33.31 9.75
CA ASP A 35 -14.55 -33.72 8.38
C ASP A 35 -13.63 -32.71 7.70
N LEU A 36 -13.62 -31.45 8.11
CA LEU A 36 -12.72 -30.45 7.54
C LEU A 36 -11.23 -30.77 7.84
N ARG A 37 -10.93 -31.39 8.97
CA ARG A 37 -9.56 -31.79 9.31
C ARG A 37 -9.01 -32.95 8.49
N HIS A 38 -9.87 -33.85 8.00
CA HIS A 38 -9.47 -34.97 7.19
C HIS A 38 -9.20 -34.61 5.72
N HIS A 39 -9.90 -33.60 5.17
CA HIS A 39 -9.66 -33.12 3.81
C HIS A 39 -8.40 -32.26 3.68
N ILE A 40 -7.97 -31.56 4.75
CA ILE A 40 -6.74 -30.77 4.75
C ILE A 40 -5.48 -31.69 4.76
N GLN A 41 -5.57 -32.91 5.27
CA GLN A 41 -4.43 -33.83 5.32
C GLN A 41 -4.13 -34.53 3.98
N HIS A 42 -5.00 -34.47 2.99
CA HIS A 42 -4.78 -35.11 1.67
C HIS A 42 -4.44 -34.13 0.53
N CYS A 43 -4.36 -32.86 0.78
CA CYS A 43 -3.76 -31.92 -0.17
C CYS A 43 -2.24 -31.93 -0.01
N ALA A 44 -1.58 -32.94 -0.57
CA ALA A 44 -0.11 -33.01 -0.66
C ALA A 44 0.40 -32.07 -1.75
N CYS A 45 0.10 -30.79 -1.64
CA CYS A 45 0.90 -29.73 -2.24
C CYS A 45 2.06 -29.47 -1.29
N THR A 46 3.22 -29.99 -1.60
CA THR A 46 4.49 -29.67 -0.97
C THR A 46 4.88 -28.23 -1.29
N CYS A 47 4.19 -27.27 -0.70
CA CYS A 47 4.69 -25.91 -0.52
C CYS A 47 5.64 -25.90 0.68
N ASN A 48 6.78 -26.56 0.52
CA ASN A 48 7.88 -26.55 1.46
C ASN A 48 8.76 -25.33 1.20
N HIS A 49 8.19 -24.13 1.30
CA HIS A 49 8.96 -22.90 1.54
C HIS A 49 8.03 -21.89 2.20
N MET A 50 8.15 -21.82 3.47
CA MET A 50 7.97 -20.79 4.47
C MET A 50 7.32 -21.37 5.71
N GLY A 51 8.17 -21.67 6.68
CA GLY A 51 7.77 -22.01 8.03
C GLY A 51 7.11 -20.80 8.69
N TYR A 52 5.79 -20.78 8.71
CA TYR A 52 5.00 -20.04 9.68
C TYR A 52 3.74 -20.81 9.98
N GLY A 53 3.66 -21.24 11.23
CA GLY A 53 2.51 -21.94 11.77
C GLY A 53 1.26 -21.05 11.80
N ASN A 54 0.14 -21.65 11.42
CA ASN A 54 -1.21 -21.34 11.88
C ASN A 54 -1.76 -19.92 11.68
N TYR A 55 -1.80 -19.41 10.43
CA TYR A 55 -2.87 -18.49 10.03
C TYR A 55 -3.07 -18.62 8.52
N MET A 56 -4.12 -19.32 8.09
CA MET A 56 -4.55 -19.29 6.70
C MET A 56 -5.15 -17.93 6.40
N ASP A 57 -4.50 -17.21 5.49
CA ASP A 57 -5.04 -15.98 4.91
C ASP A 57 -6.21 -16.38 4.00
N TYR A 58 -7.44 -16.04 4.36
CA TYR A 58 -8.66 -16.40 3.62
C TYR A 58 -8.72 -15.82 2.19
N GLN A 59 -7.77 -14.97 1.83
CA GLN A 59 -7.69 -14.35 0.49
C GLN A 59 -7.13 -15.28 -0.60
N VAL A 60 -6.59 -16.44 -0.25
CA VAL A 60 -5.91 -17.37 -1.19
C VAL A 60 -6.83 -18.49 -1.69
N TRP A 61 -8.04 -18.62 -1.15
CA TRP A 61 -8.93 -19.73 -1.45
C TRP A 61 -10.20 -19.28 -2.16
N ALA A 62 -10.44 -19.80 -3.36
CA ALA A 62 -11.70 -19.67 -4.07
C ALA A 62 -12.47 -21.01 -4.07
N GLN A 63 -13.79 -20.93 -4.01
CA GLN A 63 -14.68 -22.11 -4.06
C GLN A 63 -15.19 -22.28 -5.49
N ASN A 64 -15.04 -23.49 -6.07
CA ASN A 64 -15.63 -23.77 -7.37
C ASN A 64 -17.15 -24.09 -7.27
N ALA A 65 -17.83 -24.16 -8.40
CA ALA A 65 -19.27 -24.45 -8.48
C ALA A 65 -19.67 -25.83 -7.92
N ALA A 66 -18.71 -26.70 -7.61
CA ALA A 66 -18.92 -28.01 -6.97
C ALA A 66 -18.63 -27.99 -5.46
N GLY A 67 -18.32 -26.83 -4.88
CA GLY A 67 -18.10 -26.67 -3.43
C GLY A 67 -16.69 -27.00 -2.93
N TYR A 68 -15.72 -27.24 -3.83
CA TYR A 68 -14.33 -27.50 -3.43
C TYR A 68 -13.50 -26.22 -3.37
N TYR A 69 -12.65 -26.11 -2.34
CA TYR A 69 -11.71 -25.01 -2.16
C TYR A 69 -10.39 -25.29 -2.88
N TYR A 70 -9.84 -24.29 -3.55
CA TYR A 70 -8.54 -24.37 -4.22
C TYR A 70 -7.71 -23.09 -3.98
N CYS A 71 -6.39 -23.26 -3.98
CA CYS A 71 -5.46 -22.15 -3.85
C CYS A 71 -5.32 -21.43 -5.19
N THR A 72 -5.70 -20.18 -5.27
CA THR A 72 -5.63 -19.37 -6.50
C THR A 72 -4.18 -19.16 -6.97
N GLN A 73 -3.21 -19.22 -6.09
CA GLN A 73 -1.79 -19.06 -6.42
C GLN A 73 -1.22 -20.29 -7.17
N CYS A 74 -1.81 -21.48 -7.00
CA CYS A 74 -1.38 -22.68 -7.72
C CYS A 74 -1.92 -22.77 -9.16
N LEU A 75 -2.85 -21.93 -9.55
CA LEU A 75 -3.47 -21.96 -10.89
C LEU A 75 -2.73 -21.09 -11.93
N THR A 76 -1.86 -20.17 -11.50
CA THR A 76 -1.13 -19.26 -12.41
C THR A 76 0.13 -19.88 -13.03
N GLU A 77 0.57 -21.06 -12.58
CA GLU A 77 1.80 -21.72 -13.05
C GLU A 77 1.58 -22.96 -13.94
N MET A 78 0.40 -23.21 -14.47
CA MET A 78 0.18 -24.32 -15.40
C MET A 78 -0.08 -23.85 -16.83
N PRO A 79 0.86 -24.08 -17.80
CA PRO A 79 0.55 -23.96 -19.21
C PRO A 79 -0.33 -25.14 -19.64
N GLY A 80 -1.42 -24.80 -20.33
CA GLY A 80 -2.51 -25.72 -20.70
C GLY A 80 -2.10 -27.06 -21.30
N ARG A 81 -2.69 -28.10 -20.76
CA ARG A 81 -3.35 -29.23 -21.40
C ARG A 81 -3.65 -30.31 -20.35
N MET A 82 -4.93 -30.48 -20.04
CA MET A 82 -5.40 -31.75 -19.50
C MET A 82 -5.56 -32.73 -20.63
N LEU A 83 -4.89 -33.89 -20.55
CA LEU A 83 -5.33 -35.19 -21.11
C LEU A 83 -4.77 -36.31 -20.24
N ASN A 84 -5.66 -37.24 -19.95
CA ASN A 84 -5.54 -38.49 -19.17
C ASN A 84 -4.18 -39.16 -19.21
N GLY A 85 -3.74 -39.69 -18.07
CA GLY A 85 -2.80 -40.79 -18.01
C GLY A 85 -1.68 -40.61 -16.98
N SER A 86 -1.64 -41.53 -16.03
CA SER A 86 -0.59 -41.72 -15.03
C SER A 86 0.81 -41.70 -15.64
N ALA A 87 1.67 -40.82 -15.22
CA ALA A 87 3.10 -40.89 -15.49
C ALA A 87 3.92 -40.53 -14.24
N ARG A 88 4.70 -41.52 -13.80
CA ARG A 88 5.73 -41.38 -12.77
C ARG A 88 6.93 -40.68 -13.41
N PHE A 89 7.41 -39.61 -12.80
CA PHE A 89 8.70 -39.04 -13.18
C PHE A 89 9.79 -39.41 -12.17
N ASN A 90 10.84 -40.02 -12.73
CA ASN A 90 12.05 -40.42 -12.03
C ASN A 90 13.13 -39.36 -12.35
N CYS A 91 13.67 -38.70 -11.36
CA CYS A 91 14.81 -37.77 -11.51
C CYS A 91 16.11 -38.53 -11.38
N GLN A 92 16.89 -38.63 -12.45
CA GLN A 92 18.30 -39.04 -12.39
C GLN A 92 19.21 -37.91 -12.80
N SER A 93 20.08 -37.58 -11.88
CA SER A 93 21.23 -36.68 -12.06
C SER A 93 22.31 -37.39 -12.90
N ARG A 94 22.91 -36.68 -13.84
CA ARG A 94 24.16 -37.11 -14.50
C ARG A 94 25.19 -35.96 -14.47
N ALA A 95 26.28 -36.24 -13.76
CA ALA A 95 27.53 -35.51 -13.80
C ALA A 95 28.36 -35.96 -15.01
N LEU A 96 29.09 -35.07 -15.61
CA LEU A 96 30.17 -35.40 -16.56
C LEU A 96 31.44 -34.61 -16.23
N ILE A 97 32.51 -35.36 -16.14
CA ILE A 97 33.90 -34.99 -15.88
C ILE A 97 34.72 -35.20 -17.20
N PRO A 98 35.95 -34.72 -17.27
CA PRO A 98 36.59 -34.13 -18.48
C PRO A 98 37.62 -35.04 -19.17
N GLY A 99 38.18 -34.58 -20.27
CA GLY A 99 39.37 -35.13 -20.94
C GLY A 99 39.48 -34.54 -22.34
N THR A 100 40.58 -34.34 -22.98
CA THR A 100 42.00 -34.69 -22.90
C THR A 100 42.75 -33.90 -23.97
N ARG A 101 44.01 -33.68 -23.71
CA ARG A 101 45.13 -33.27 -24.50
C ARG A 101 45.13 -33.60 -26.01
N GLY A 102 45.75 -32.68 -26.80
CA GLY A 102 46.33 -32.96 -28.09
C GLY A 102 47.45 -31.99 -28.43
N SER A 103 48.66 -32.50 -28.58
CA SER A 103 49.89 -31.85 -28.96
C SER A 103 50.12 -31.93 -30.47
N VAL A 104 50.67 -30.92 -31.10
CA VAL A 104 51.49 -31.07 -32.37
C VAL A 104 52.46 -29.89 -32.55
N THR A 105 53.70 -30.14 -32.43
CA THR A 105 54.91 -29.96 -33.22
C THR A 105 55.15 -28.71 -34.08
N SER A 106 56.33 -28.22 -33.83
CA SER A 106 57.30 -27.30 -34.43
C SER A 106 57.41 -27.20 -35.95
N SER A 107 57.71 -25.99 -36.44
CA SER A 107 58.69 -25.82 -37.52
C SER A 107 59.43 -24.48 -37.37
N SER A 108 60.74 -24.54 -37.56
CA SER A 108 61.72 -23.52 -37.39
C SER A 108 61.88 -22.66 -38.66
N SER A 109 62.14 -21.36 -38.46
CA SER A 109 62.84 -20.54 -39.46
C SER A 109 63.75 -19.57 -38.70
N GLU A 110 65.02 -19.65 -39.05
CA GLU A 110 66.11 -18.80 -38.57
C GLU A 110 65.94 -17.39 -39.13
N GLU A 111 66.04 -16.37 -38.28
CA GLU A 111 66.33 -14.98 -38.63
C GLU A 111 67.38 -14.41 -37.73
N GLU A 112 68.30 -13.68 -38.31
CA GLU A 112 69.52 -13.09 -37.78
C GLU A 112 69.25 -12.22 -36.53
N ARG A 113 69.97 -12.46 -35.49
CA ARG A 113 69.92 -11.66 -34.24
C ARG A 113 70.93 -10.54 -34.27
N LEU A 114 70.48 -9.29 -34.27
CA LEU A 114 71.31 -8.14 -33.87
C LEU A 114 71.49 -8.22 -32.33
N GLU A 115 72.63 -8.57 -31.85
CA GLU A 115 72.99 -8.64 -30.42
C GLU A 115 73.18 -7.24 -29.84
N LEU A 116 72.11 -6.64 -29.32
CA LEU A 116 72.25 -5.49 -28.44
C LEU A 116 72.74 -5.93 -27.04
N ARG A 117 73.79 -5.24 -26.54
CA ARG A 117 74.40 -5.54 -25.25
C ARG A 117 73.33 -5.51 -24.16
N PRO A 118 73.26 -6.51 -23.25
CA PRO A 118 72.17 -6.70 -22.31
C PRO A 118 71.91 -5.51 -21.37
N TRP A 119 72.89 -4.66 -21.10
CA TRP A 119 72.71 -3.47 -20.27
C TRP A 119 71.93 -2.33 -21.01
N VAL A 120 72.03 -2.25 -22.31
CA VAL A 120 71.27 -1.29 -23.14
C VAL A 120 69.78 -1.64 -23.17
N VAL A 121 69.45 -2.94 -23.26
CA VAL A 121 68.09 -3.46 -23.17
C VAL A 121 67.52 -3.23 -21.81
N ALA A 122 68.29 -3.43 -20.74
CA ALA A 122 67.87 -3.17 -19.37
C ALA A 122 67.56 -1.68 -19.11
N CYS A 123 68.39 -0.76 -19.63
CA CYS A 123 68.13 0.68 -19.50
C CYS A 123 66.90 1.14 -20.29
N LEU A 124 66.66 0.61 -21.49
CA LEU A 124 65.47 0.91 -22.26
C LEU A 124 64.19 0.37 -21.57
N LEU A 125 64.22 -0.83 -20.98
CA LEU A 125 63.11 -1.38 -20.24
C LEU A 125 62.76 -0.55 -18.98
N VAL A 126 63.78 -0.12 -18.22
CA VAL A 126 63.59 0.73 -17.04
C VAL A 126 62.99 2.09 -17.44
N THR A 127 63.48 2.71 -18.52
CA THR A 127 62.87 4.00 -18.96
C THR A 127 61.44 3.87 -19.48
N VAL A 128 61.10 2.77 -20.16
CA VAL A 128 59.71 2.49 -20.59
C VAL A 128 58.81 2.21 -19.37
N ILE A 129 59.30 1.42 -18.40
CA ILE A 129 58.53 1.14 -17.16
C ILE A 129 58.31 2.42 -16.35
N CYS A 130 59.35 3.25 -16.19
CA CYS A 130 59.23 4.54 -15.50
C CYS A 130 58.28 5.51 -16.25
N GLY A 131 58.35 5.54 -17.57
CA GLY A 131 57.44 6.36 -18.40
C GLY A 131 55.98 5.89 -18.30
N ILE A 132 55.72 4.59 -18.33
CA ILE A 132 54.39 4.02 -18.15
C ILE A 132 53.91 4.26 -16.70
N GLY A 133 54.77 4.08 -15.69
CA GLY A 133 54.43 4.34 -14.28
C GLY A 133 54.08 5.80 -14.03
N LEU A 134 54.84 6.75 -14.63
CA LEU A 134 54.55 8.17 -14.51
C LEU A 134 53.25 8.57 -15.27
N GLY A 135 53.04 8.00 -16.45
CA GLY A 135 51.81 8.18 -17.23
C GLY A 135 50.57 7.64 -16.51
N LEU A 136 50.67 6.44 -15.90
CA LEU A 136 49.61 5.87 -15.12
C LEU A 136 49.32 6.68 -13.82
N ALA A 137 50.37 7.16 -13.14
CA ALA A 137 50.23 8.02 -11.97
C ALA A 137 49.56 9.35 -12.30
N LEU A 138 49.88 9.96 -13.43
CA LEU A 138 49.24 11.20 -13.92
C LEU A 138 47.77 10.97 -14.32
N ILE A 139 47.48 9.84 -14.97
CA ILE A 139 46.09 9.47 -15.33
C ILE A 139 45.26 9.17 -14.06
N LEU A 140 45.83 8.43 -13.10
CA LEU A 140 45.16 8.10 -11.84
C LEU A 140 45.00 9.33 -10.93
N SER A 141 45.91 10.31 -10.98
CA SER A 141 45.77 11.57 -10.22
C SER A 141 44.82 12.59 -10.88
N SER A 142 44.56 12.47 -12.18
CA SER A 142 43.57 13.32 -12.86
C SER A 142 42.17 12.73 -12.95
N SER A 143 41.99 11.43 -12.62
CA SER A 143 40.68 10.76 -12.64
C SER A 143 40.09 10.50 -11.24
N GLY A 144 40.73 10.98 -10.18
CA GLY A 144 40.28 10.69 -8.80
C GLY A 144 40.12 11.95 -7.97
N GLY A 145 39.05 12.73 -8.11
CA GLY A 145 38.79 13.73 -7.13
C GLY A 145 37.88 14.92 -7.43
N GLY A 146 37.15 14.92 -8.58
CA GLY A 146 36.29 16.07 -8.88
C GLY A 146 34.79 15.78 -8.85
N ASP A 147 34.40 14.59 -9.32
CA ASP A 147 32.99 14.35 -9.58
C ASP A 147 32.20 13.85 -8.36
N ASP A 148 32.86 13.20 -7.38
CA ASP A 148 32.17 12.62 -6.20
C ASP A 148 31.96 13.66 -5.09
N GLU A 149 32.86 14.64 -4.87
CA GLU A 149 32.68 15.69 -3.88
C GLU A 149 31.62 16.71 -4.34
N ASP A 150 31.63 17.14 -5.60
CA ASP A 150 30.62 18.04 -6.17
C ASP A 150 29.22 17.40 -6.19
N SER A 151 29.13 16.08 -6.42
CA SER A 151 27.86 15.35 -6.42
C SER A 151 27.29 15.16 -5.01
N ALA A 152 28.14 14.87 -4.02
CA ALA A 152 27.74 14.74 -2.62
C ALA A 152 27.28 16.09 -2.04
N ASP A 153 28.00 17.18 -2.27
CA ASP A 153 27.60 18.52 -1.86
C ASP A 153 26.28 18.95 -2.49
N SER A 154 26.08 18.63 -3.76
CA SER A 154 24.80 18.91 -4.46
C SER A 154 23.63 18.09 -3.93
N THR A 155 23.86 16.88 -3.43
CA THR A 155 22.82 16.01 -2.85
C THR A 155 22.41 16.51 -1.46
N GLU A 156 23.36 16.84 -0.59
CA GLU A 156 23.07 17.42 0.74
C GLU A 156 22.33 18.76 0.61
N HIS A 157 22.74 19.60 -0.32
CA HIS A 157 22.05 20.86 -0.61
C HIS A 157 20.57 20.64 -1.00
N ARG A 158 20.27 19.63 -1.83
CA ARG A 158 18.88 19.25 -2.19
C ARG A 158 18.10 18.72 -0.99
N MET A 159 18.72 17.90 -0.16
CA MET A 159 18.08 17.40 1.06
C MET A 159 17.76 18.55 2.03
N ASP A 160 18.65 19.54 2.18
CA ASP A 160 18.36 20.73 2.97
C ASP A 160 17.22 21.57 2.39
N GLN A 161 17.11 21.63 1.08
CA GLN A 161 15.98 22.29 0.42
C GLN A 161 14.66 21.53 0.68
N VAL A 162 14.67 20.21 0.60
CA VAL A 162 13.51 19.37 0.94
C VAL A 162 13.12 19.57 2.41
N ARG A 163 14.09 19.55 3.34
CA ARG A 163 13.83 19.83 4.76
C ARG A 163 13.13 21.18 4.98
N ARG A 164 13.56 22.24 4.28
CA ARG A 164 12.89 23.56 4.34
C ARG A 164 11.47 23.50 3.78
N ILE A 165 11.27 22.85 2.63
CA ILE A 165 9.93 22.66 2.05
C ILE A 165 8.99 21.99 3.05
N LEU A 166 9.45 20.91 3.70
CA LEU A 166 8.64 20.10 4.61
C LEU A 166 8.48 20.73 6.02
N GLN A 167 9.28 21.75 6.34
CA GLN A 167 9.02 22.63 7.49
C GLN A 167 7.87 23.61 7.24
N GLU A 168 7.68 24.05 6.01
CA GLU A 168 6.62 24.99 5.63
C GLU A 168 5.28 24.29 5.35
N VAL A 169 5.32 23.07 4.83
CA VAL A 169 4.15 22.30 4.41
C VAL A 169 4.25 20.86 4.94
N PRO A 170 3.22 20.33 5.62
CA PRO A 170 3.26 18.95 6.06
C PRO A 170 3.33 17.99 4.88
N LEU A 171 4.25 17.02 4.93
CA LEU A 171 4.15 15.83 4.10
C LEU A 171 2.97 15.00 4.60
N ILE A 172 1.99 14.74 3.74
CA ILE A 172 0.78 14.00 4.08
C ILE A 172 0.73 12.71 3.28
N ASP A 173 0.79 11.57 3.97
CA ASP A 173 0.57 10.26 3.37
C ASP A 173 -0.90 9.84 3.51
N GLY A 174 -1.51 9.48 2.39
CA GLY A 174 -2.94 9.18 2.29
C GLY A 174 -3.37 7.83 2.85
N HIS A 175 -2.43 6.88 3.11
CA HIS A 175 -2.82 5.54 3.53
C HIS A 175 -1.69 4.75 4.19
N ASN A 176 -1.96 4.22 5.39
CA ASN A 176 -1.03 3.34 6.11
C ASN A 176 -1.81 2.33 6.98
N ASP A 177 -1.46 1.05 6.87
CA ASP A 177 -2.17 -0.07 7.51
C ASP A 177 -1.53 -0.54 8.84
N LEU A 178 -0.68 0.27 9.46
CA LEU A 178 -0.13 -0.06 10.79
C LEU A 178 -1.21 -0.51 11.80
N PRO A 179 -2.43 0.09 11.86
CA PRO A 179 -3.45 -0.35 12.80
C PRO A 179 -3.87 -1.81 12.62
N TRP A 180 -3.88 -2.30 11.38
CA TRP A 180 -4.17 -3.69 11.09
C TRP A 180 -3.02 -4.62 11.52
N ASN A 181 -1.76 -4.21 11.33
CA ASN A 181 -0.61 -4.96 11.82
C ASN A 181 -0.58 -5.01 13.36
N ILE A 182 -0.96 -3.94 14.05
CA ILE A 182 -1.14 -3.95 15.51
C ILE A 182 -2.19 -5.00 15.92
N ARG A 183 -3.30 -5.12 15.18
CA ARG A 183 -4.29 -6.17 15.41
C ARG A 183 -3.70 -7.56 15.17
N LYS A 184 -3.02 -7.77 14.06
CA LYS A 184 -2.44 -9.08 13.69
C LYS A 184 -1.35 -9.54 14.66
N PHE A 185 -0.44 -8.65 15.03
CA PHE A 185 0.76 -9.02 15.75
C PHE A 185 0.58 -9.01 17.27
N VAL A 186 -0.17 -8.05 17.79
CA VAL A 186 -0.32 -7.85 19.23
C VAL A 186 -1.78 -7.79 19.71
N HIS A 187 -2.74 -8.21 18.87
CA HIS A 187 -4.16 -8.29 19.21
C HIS A 187 -4.71 -6.98 19.83
N ASN A 188 -4.37 -5.84 19.23
CA ASN A 188 -4.74 -4.49 19.69
C ASN A 188 -4.21 -4.12 21.09
N GLN A 189 -3.22 -4.87 21.62
CA GLN A 189 -2.62 -4.64 22.94
C GLN A 189 -1.40 -3.71 22.81
N LEU A 190 -1.64 -2.40 22.78
CA LEU A 190 -0.62 -1.38 22.56
C LEU A 190 0.54 -1.40 23.59
N GLY A 191 0.33 -1.97 24.78
CA GLY A 191 1.38 -2.15 25.77
C GLY A 191 2.37 -3.31 25.48
N LYS A 192 2.18 -4.07 24.39
CA LYS A 192 3.06 -5.19 24.02
C LYS A 192 4.19 -4.81 23.05
N PHE A 193 4.23 -3.58 22.58
CA PHE A 193 5.32 -3.05 21.77
C PHE A 193 5.52 -1.57 22.11
N ASN A 194 6.69 -1.04 21.80
CA ASN A 194 6.96 0.39 21.92
C ASN A 194 7.13 0.98 20.52
N PHE A 195 6.20 1.84 20.12
CA PHE A 195 6.22 2.49 18.80
C PHE A 195 7.38 3.47 18.62
N SER A 196 8.04 3.86 19.72
CA SER A 196 9.25 4.67 19.70
C SER A 196 10.53 3.85 19.45
N ASP A 197 10.45 2.53 19.43
CA ASP A 197 11.56 1.66 19.07
C ASP A 197 11.67 1.52 17.54
N ASP A 198 12.85 1.19 17.04
CA ASP A 198 13.03 0.76 15.65
C ASP A 198 12.41 -0.66 15.49
N LEU A 199 11.22 -0.73 14.93
CA LEU A 199 10.47 -1.99 14.79
C LEU A 199 11.15 -2.99 13.85
N ARG A 200 12.14 -2.58 13.04
CA ARG A 200 12.98 -3.51 12.27
C ARG A 200 13.80 -4.43 13.16
N MET A 201 13.98 -4.08 14.43
CA MET A 201 14.74 -4.83 15.42
C MET A 201 13.84 -5.56 16.42
N VAL A 202 12.51 -5.41 16.36
CA VAL A 202 11.57 -5.91 17.37
C VAL A 202 10.66 -7.00 16.77
N GLU A 203 10.67 -8.22 17.36
CA GLU A 203 9.72 -9.28 16.98
C GLU A 203 8.30 -8.94 17.45
N PRO A 204 7.26 -9.27 16.65
CA PRO A 204 7.28 -9.98 15.37
C PRO A 204 7.49 -9.07 14.13
N TRP A 205 7.58 -7.75 14.32
CA TRP A 205 7.70 -6.73 13.25
C TRP A 205 8.92 -6.97 12.37
N SER A 206 10.09 -7.27 12.97
CA SER A 206 11.37 -7.51 12.29
C SER A 206 11.36 -8.73 11.34
N LYS A 207 10.39 -9.62 11.48
CA LYS A 207 10.23 -10.82 10.62
C LYS A 207 9.13 -10.66 9.57
N SER A 208 8.52 -9.50 9.50
CA SER A 208 7.37 -9.25 8.63
C SER A 208 7.75 -8.32 7.48
N ASN A 209 7.50 -8.77 6.25
CA ASN A 209 7.61 -7.91 5.06
C ASN A 209 6.49 -6.85 4.98
N TRP A 210 5.58 -6.80 5.96
CA TRP A 210 4.48 -5.85 6.05
C TRP A 210 4.75 -4.76 7.09
N SER A 211 5.98 -4.61 7.58
CA SER A 211 6.35 -3.69 8.64
C SER A 211 7.24 -2.57 8.13
N HIS A 212 6.66 -1.41 7.88
CA HIS A 212 7.36 -0.29 7.26
C HIS A 212 7.32 0.98 8.14
N THR A 213 6.65 0.95 9.29
CA THR A 213 6.29 2.16 10.03
C THR A 213 6.60 2.04 11.52
N ASP A 214 7.35 3.01 12.05
CA ASP A 214 7.54 3.30 13.47
C ASP A 214 7.83 4.81 13.63
N LEU A 215 7.85 5.33 14.86
CA LEU A 215 8.11 6.75 15.11
C LEU A 215 9.49 7.21 14.64
N PRO A 216 10.60 6.49 14.88
CA PRO A 216 11.91 6.85 14.35
C PRO A 216 11.91 7.04 12.83
N ARG A 217 11.31 6.11 12.08
CA ARG A 217 11.25 6.17 10.61
C ARG A 217 10.29 7.27 10.13
N LEU A 218 9.13 7.47 10.77
CA LEU A 218 8.23 8.60 10.46
C LEU A 218 8.93 9.94 10.65
N ARG A 219 9.76 10.08 11.70
CA ARG A 219 10.57 11.27 11.95
C ARG A 219 11.65 11.46 10.89
N ALA A 220 12.39 10.40 10.54
CA ALA A 220 13.38 10.43 9.47
C ALA A 220 12.76 10.80 8.13
N GLY A 221 11.56 10.28 7.82
CA GLY A 221 10.78 10.59 6.64
C GLY A 221 10.10 11.95 6.64
N LEU A 222 10.28 12.75 7.71
CA LEU A 222 9.70 14.10 7.85
C LEU A 222 8.17 14.10 7.65
N VAL A 223 7.48 13.02 8.03
CA VAL A 223 6.03 12.90 7.87
C VAL A 223 5.33 13.90 8.77
N GLY A 224 4.54 14.80 8.18
CA GLY A 224 3.76 15.81 8.88
C GLY A 224 2.34 15.42 9.20
N ALA A 225 1.76 14.50 8.39
CA ALA A 225 0.43 13.94 8.61
C ALA A 225 0.29 12.53 8.01
N GLN A 226 -0.48 11.67 8.66
CA GLN A 226 -0.74 10.30 8.23
C GLN A 226 -2.23 9.98 8.33
N PHE A 227 -2.81 9.48 7.24
CA PHE A 227 -4.07 8.76 7.30
C PHE A 227 -3.82 7.31 7.69
N TRP A 228 -4.30 6.93 8.86
CA TRP A 228 -4.31 5.55 9.35
C TRP A 228 -5.55 4.83 8.85
N SER A 229 -5.35 3.66 8.25
CA SER A 229 -6.44 2.82 7.76
C SER A 229 -7.17 2.11 8.91
N ALA A 230 -8.48 2.33 9.02
CA ALA A 230 -9.38 1.47 9.77
C ALA A 230 -9.89 0.38 8.81
N TYR A 231 -9.00 -0.58 8.53
CA TYR A 231 -9.23 -1.69 7.63
C TYR A 231 -10.02 -2.82 8.29
N VAL A 232 -10.82 -3.51 7.48
CA VAL A 232 -11.51 -4.75 7.86
C VAL A 232 -11.50 -5.73 6.68
N PRO A 233 -11.21 -7.03 6.90
CA PRO A 233 -11.20 -8.00 5.82
C PRO A 233 -12.55 -8.14 5.13
N CYS A 234 -12.55 -8.44 3.84
CA CYS A 234 -13.77 -8.73 3.06
C CYS A 234 -14.59 -9.88 3.63
N GLY A 235 -13.94 -10.87 4.28
CA GLY A 235 -14.62 -11.97 4.95
C GLY A 235 -15.51 -11.56 6.13
N SER A 236 -15.34 -10.36 6.67
CA SER A 236 -16.21 -9.77 7.71
C SER A 236 -17.50 -9.16 7.16
N GLN A 237 -17.64 -9.03 5.84
CA GLN A 237 -18.86 -8.50 5.22
C GLN A 237 -20.06 -9.37 5.60
N HIS A 238 -21.16 -8.72 6.01
CA HIS A 238 -22.37 -9.34 6.53
C HIS A 238 -22.21 -10.09 7.87
N LEU A 239 -21.04 -10.01 8.50
CA LEU A 239 -20.75 -10.59 9.82
C LEU A 239 -20.42 -9.49 10.82
N ASP A 240 -19.17 -9.34 11.19
CA ASP A 240 -18.67 -8.47 12.26
C ASP A 240 -17.95 -7.21 11.77
N ALA A 241 -18.06 -6.85 10.47
CA ALA A 241 -17.32 -5.75 9.85
C ALA A 241 -17.46 -4.43 10.63
N VAL A 242 -18.66 -4.09 11.10
CA VAL A 242 -18.90 -2.87 11.88
C VAL A 242 -18.12 -2.88 13.19
N GLN A 243 -18.16 -4.02 13.92
CA GLN A 243 -17.43 -4.17 15.18
C GLN A 243 -15.91 -4.04 14.94
N VAL A 244 -15.37 -4.76 13.99
CA VAL A 244 -13.92 -4.74 13.70
C VAL A 244 -13.46 -3.34 13.28
N THR A 245 -14.26 -2.62 12.48
CA THR A 245 -13.97 -1.22 12.12
C THR A 245 -13.93 -0.31 13.34
N MET A 246 -14.89 -0.46 14.27
CA MET A 246 -14.90 0.28 15.54
C MET A 246 -13.65 0.01 16.37
N GLU A 247 -13.20 -1.25 16.44
CA GLU A 247 -11.99 -1.65 17.16
C GLU A 247 -10.73 -1.06 16.49
N GLN A 248 -10.69 -0.95 15.14
CA GLN A 248 -9.59 -0.29 14.45
C GLN A 248 -9.56 1.22 14.69
N ILE A 249 -10.72 1.89 14.68
CA ILE A 249 -10.85 3.31 15.07
C ILE A 249 -10.36 3.53 16.50
N ASP A 250 -10.72 2.64 17.44
CA ASP A 250 -10.27 2.66 18.83
C ASP A 250 -8.74 2.54 18.93
N VAL A 251 -8.15 1.58 18.21
CA VAL A 251 -6.68 1.38 18.18
C VAL A 251 -5.97 2.63 17.73
N ILE A 252 -6.41 3.25 16.63
CA ILE A 252 -5.80 4.48 16.10
C ILE A 252 -5.86 5.59 17.15
N LYS A 253 -7.02 5.79 17.79
CA LYS A 253 -7.20 6.83 18.81
C LYS A 253 -6.35 6.58 20.04
N ARG A 254 -6.28 5.33 20.54
CA ARG A 254 -5.42 4.98 21.67
C ARG A 254 -3.94 5.11 21.35
N LEU A 255 -3.50 4.74 20.13
CA LEU A 255 -2.13 4.91 19.67
C LEU A 255 -1.75 6.39 19.73
N THR A 256 -2.57 7.28 19.16
CA THR A 256 -2.31 8.73 19.17
C THR A 256 -2.36 9.31 20.59
N GLN A 257 -3.16 8.76 21.48
CA GLN A 257 -3.23 9.20 22.88
C GLN A 257 -1.99 8.78 23.67
N ILE A 258 -1.49 7.56 23.46
CA ILE A 258 -0.29 7.05 24.13
C ILE A 258 0.96 7.84 23.70
N TYR A 259 1.09 8.10 22.41
CA TYR A 259 2.24 8.81 21.81
C TYR A 259 1.92 10.30 21.51
N ASN A 260 1.20 10.96 22.41
CA ASN A 260 0.69 12.33 22.21
C ASN A 260 1.76 13.42 22.15
N THR A 261 2.99 13.12 22.50
CA THR A 261 4.16 13.98 22.28
C THR A 261 4.56 14.05 20.82
N ASP A 262 4.32 12.98 20.07
CA ASP A 262 4.71 12.80 18.67
C ASP A 262 3.53 12.82 17.70
N LEU A 263 2.38 12.29 18.13
CA LEU A 263 1.16 12.17 17.35
C LEU A 263 0.05 13.08 17.88
N GLN A 264 -0.73 13.66 16.98
CA GLN A 264 -1.94 14.41 17.35
C GLN A 264 -3.12 13.92 16.53
N PHE A 265 -4.15 13.37 17.18
CA PHE A 265 -5.39 13.05 16.52
C PHE A 265 -6.09 14.35 16.06
N VAL A 266 -6.40 14.42 14.76
CA VAL A 266 -7.02 15.58 14.13
C VAL A 266 -8.12 15.14 13.17
N THR A 267 -9.04 16.04 12.87
CA THR A 267 -10.18 15.78 11.98
C THR A 267 -10.43 16.90 10.97
N THR A 268 -9.59 17.95 10.97
CA THR A 268 -9.76 19.13 10.13
C THR A 268 -8.42 19.58 9.54
N VAL A 269 -8.48 20.34 8.45
CA VAL A 269 -7.30 20.97 7.83
C VAL A 269 -6.56 21.85 8.83
N GLU A 270 -7.28 22.63 9.64
CA GLU A 270 -6.64 23.47 10.66
C GLU A 270 -5.93 22.63 11.71
N GLY A 271 -6.55 21.52 12.16
CA GLY A 271 -5.90 20.58 13.07
C GLY A 271 -4.60 20.00 12.50
N ILE A 272 -4.54 19.72 11.18
CA ILE A 272 -3.29 19.25 10.51
C ILE A 272 -2.22 20.34 10.61
N ARG A 273 -2.57 21.60 10.30
CA ARG A 273 -1.64 22.73 10.36
C ARG A 273 -1.13 22.99 11.78
N GLU A 274 -2.00 22.92 12.79
CA GLU A 274 -1.64 23.08 14.19
C GLU A 274 -0.69 21.98 14.69
N ALA A 275 -0.99 20.72 14.34
CA ALA A 275 -0.13 19.58 14.66
C ALA A 275 1.26 19.76 14.03
N HIS A 276 1.33 20.04 12.74
CA HIS A 276 2.58 20.29 12.02
C HIS A 276 3.39 21.45 12.64
N LYS A 277 2.74 22.58 12.89
CA LYS A 277 3.38 23.74 13.53
C LYS A 277 3.94 23.43 14.92
N SER A 278 3.30 22.51 15.65
CA SER A 278 3.77 22.06 16.97
C SER A 278 4.81 20.94 16.91
N GLY A 279 5.25 20.54 15.71
CA GLY A 279 6.22 19.46 15.49
C GLY A 279 5.65 18.07 15.73
N ARG A 280 4.32 17.89 15.72
CA ARG A 280 3.65 16.61 15.84
C ARG A 280 3.12 16.13 14.50
N ILE A 281 3.02 14.83 14.33
CA ILE A 281 2.44 14.17 13.17
C ILE A 281 0.92 14.16 13.33
N ALA A 282 0.21 14.88 12.47
CA ALA A 282 -1.24 14.86 12.44
C ALA A 282 -1.73 13.44 12.08
N SER A 283 -2.58 12.86 12.91
CA SER A 283 -3.11 11.50 12.74
C SER A 283 -4.59 11.55 12.41
N LEU A 284 -4.95 11.08 11.23
CA LEU A 284 -6.31 11.05 10.70
C LEU A 284 -6.77 9.59 10.54
N ILE A 285 -8.08 9.39 10.43
CA ILE A 285 -8.67 8.07 10.22
C ILE A 285 -9.31 8.01 8.84
N GLY A 286 -8.93 7.02 8.05
CA GLY A 286 -9.64 6.58 6.86
C GLY A 286 -10.29 5.23 7.09
N VAL A 287 -11.55 5.07 6.73
CA VAL A 287 -12.23 3.76 6.77
C VAL A 287 -12.06 3.10 5.41
N GLU A 288 -11.43 1.92 5.39
CA GLU A 288 -11.13 1.22 4.15
C GLU A 288 -12.13 0.10 3.86
N GLY A 289 -12.96 0.35 2.84
CA GLY A 289 -13.97 -0.57 2.34
C GLY A 289 -15.38 -0.29 2.86
N GLY A 290 -16.33 -0.05 1.93
CA GLY A 290 -17.72 0.26 2.27
C GLY A 290 -18.52 -0.88 2.90
N HIS A 291 -17.98 -2.10 2.91
CA HIS A 291 -18.55 -3.20 3.70
C HIS A 291 -18.44 -2.95 5.21
N SER A 292 -17.52 -2.08 5.65
CA SER A 292 -17.28 -1.69 7.05
C SER A 292 -18.51 -1.17 7.76
N PHE A 293 -19.41 -0.43 7.08
CA PHE A 293 -20.58 0.16 7.73
C PHE A 293 -21.88 -0.64 7.57
N GLY A 294 -21.81 -1.87 7.03
CA GLY A 294 -22.95 -2.79 6.92
C GLY A 294 -24.15 -2.22 6.15
N SER A 295 -23.90 -1.37 5.14
CA SER A 295 -24.93 -0.67 4.35
C SER A 295 -25.89 0.20 5.18
N SER A 296 -25.46 0.67 6.38
CA SER A 296 -26.24 1.52 7.27
C SER A 296 -25.71 2.96 7.29
N LEU A 297 -26.44 3.92 6.72
CA LEU A 297 -26.07 5.33 6.80
C LEU A 297 -25.98 5.85 8.24
N GLY A 298 -26.69 5.23 9.18
CA GLY A 298 -26.57 5.53 10.61
C GLY A 298 -25.18 5.20 11.13
N VAL A 299 -24.66 4.00 10.80
CA VAL A 299 -23.30 3.58 11.16
C VAL A 299 -22.26 4.47 10.51
N LEU A 300 -22.44 4.83 9.22
CA LEU A 300 -21.55 5.77 8.51
C LEU A 300 -21.44 7.12 9.25
N ARG A 301 -22.58 7.69 9.70
CA ARG A 301 -22.57 8.93 10.49
C ARG A 301 -21.83 8.76 11.82
N MET A 302 -21.95 7.60 12.45
CA MET A 302 -21.22 7.32 13.69
C MET A 302 -19.71 7.24 13.44
N PHE A 303 -19.26 6.62 12.35
CA PHE A 303 -17.84 6.61 11.98
C PHE A 303 -17.30 8.03 11.77
N TYR A 304 -18.06 8.89 11.08
CA TYR A 304 -17.72 10.31 10.96
C TYR A 304 -17.64 11.01 12.32
N GLY A 305 -18.63 10.78 13.20
CA GLY A 305 -18.66 11.31 14.58
C GLY A 305 -17.47 10.81 15.42
N LEU A 306 -16.97 9.60 15.15
CA LEU A 306 -15.77 9.05 15.79
C LEU A 306 -14.46 9.62 15.21
N GLY A 307 -14.54 10.37 14.11
CA GLY A 307 -13.41 11.08 13.53
C GLY A 307 -12.90 10.54 12.21
N ALA A 308 -13.55 9.57 11.59
CA ALA A 308 -13.22 9.16 10.23
C ALA A 308 -13.42 10.33 9.25
N ARG A 309 -12.51 10.48 8.28
CA ARG A 309 -12.52 11.60 7.32
C ARG A 309 -12.53 11.17 5.88
N TYR A 310 -12.30 9.88 5.58
CA TYR A 310 -12.68 9.29 4.29
C TYR A 310 -13.33 7.92 4.46
N LEU A 311 -14.06 7.51 3.43
CA LEU A 311 -14.53 6.14 3.24
C LEU A 311 -14.12 5.67 1.85
N THR A 312 -13.31 4.60 1.78
CA THR A 312 -13.06 3.87 0.54
C THR A 312 -14.31 3.06 0.18
N LEU A 313 -14.90 3.28 -0.99
CA LEU A 313 -16.24 2.74 -1.31
C LEU A 313 -16.28 1.21 -1.37
N THR A 314 -15.15 0.57 -1.73
CA THR A 314 -14.97 -0.89 -1.71
C THR A 314 -13.54 -1.22 -1.27
N HIS A 315 -13.29 -2.47 -0.90
CA HIS A 315 -11.95 -3.06 -0.89
C HIS A 315 -11.84 -4.07 -2.05
N THR A 316 -11.25 -5.23 -1.84
CA THR A 316 -11.16 -6.33 -2.84
C THR A 316 -12.44 -7.18 -2.91
N CYS A 317 -13.54 -6.70 -2.42
CA CYS A 317 -14.86 -7.31 -2.51
C CYS A 317 -15.92 -6.27 -2.90
N HIS A 318 -16.91 -6.72 -3.67
CA HIS A 318 -18.10 -5.94 -3.96
C HIS A 318 -18.88 -5.67 -2.68
N THR A 319 -19.48 -4.49 -2.60
CA THR A 319 -20.59 -4.25 -1.68
C THR A 319 -21.92 -4.43 -2.44
N PRO A 320 -23.08 -4.56 -1.76
CA PRO A 320 -24.37 -4.60 -2.44
C PRO A 320 -24.69 -3.36 -3.27
N TRP A 321 -23.83 -2.33 -3.21
CA TRP A 321 -24.11 -1.02 -3.79
C TRP A 321 -22.95 -0.39 -4.59
N ALA A 322 -21.75 -1.02 -4.57
CA ALA A 322 -20.58 -0.56 -5.32
C ALA A 322 -19.71 -1.73 -5.81
N GLY A 323 -19.25 -1.66 -7.06
CA GLY A 323 -18.31 -2.61 -7.63
C GLY A 323 -16.87 -2.32 -7.19
N CYS A 324 -16.10 -3.35 -6.82
CA CYS A 324 -14.67 -3.26 -6.55
C CYS A 324 -13.82 -3.46 -7.81
N CYS A 325 -12.52 -3.19 -7.71
CA CYS A 325 -11.55 -3.32 -8.80
C CYS A 325 -11.46 -4.74 -9.42
N LEU A 326 -11.87 -5.78 -8.71
CA LEU A 326 -11.92 -7.16 -9.24
C LEU A 326 -13.18 -7.42 -10.07
N GLY A 327 -14.13 -6.50 -10.12
CA GLY A 327 -15.38 -6.62 -10.84
C GLY A 327 -15.34 -6.15 -12.29
N ASP A 328 -14.26 -5.52 -12.73
CA ASP A 328 -14.17 -5.00 -14.10
C ASP A 328 -14.12 -6.13 -15.15
N ASP A 329 -13.71 -7.33 -14.77
CA ASP A 329 -13.75 -8.55 -15.59
C ASP A 329 -15.10 -9.31 -15.48
N SER A 330 -16.01 -8.85 -14.63
CA SER A 330 -17.30 -9.50 -14.39
C SER A 330 -18.29 -9.22 -15.51
N THR A 331 -18.94 -10.27 -15.99
CA THR A 331 -20.04 -10.16 -16.97
C THR A 331 -21.36 -9.75 -16.34
N ASP A 332 -21.41 -9.56 -15.01
CA ASP A 332 -22.62 -9.17 -14.28
C ASP A 332 -22.80 -7.65 -14.28
N PRO A 333 -23.79 -7.10 -15.00
CA PRO A 333 -24.02 -5.65 -15.09
C PRO A 333 -24.36 -5.00 -13.74
N GLU A 334 -24.89 -5.74 -12.76
CA GLU A 334 -25.29 -5.21 -11.45
C GLU A 334 -24.06 -4.92 -10.56
N ASN A 335 -22.92 -5.61 -10.81
CA ASN A 335 -21.70 -5.45 -10.04
C ASN A 335 -20.69 -4.44 -10.62
N GLN A 336 -21.05 -3.73 -11.70
CA GLN A 336 -20.11 -2.89 -12.45
C GLN A 336 -20.04 -1.41 -12.03
N GLY A 337 -20.73 -0.96 -10.99
CA GLY A 337 -20.73 0.45 -10.60
C GLY A 337 -21.55 0.75 -9.35
N LEU A 338 -21.93 2.02 -9.15
CA LEU A 338 -22.80 2.42 -8.05
C LEU A 338 -24.27 2.11 -8.34
N SER A 339 -24.92 1.39 -7.43
CA SER A 339 -26.39 1.26 -7.39
C SER A 339 -27.04 2.60 -7.01
N HIS A 340 -28.38 2.64 -6.97
CA HIS A 340 -29.09 3.80 -6.43
C HIS A 340 -28.67 4.13 -5.00
N PHE A 341 -28.52 3.12 -4.12
CA PHE A 341 -28.05 3.29 -2.76
C PHE A 341 -26.60 3.77 -2.70
N GLY A 342 -25.71 3.26 -3.57
CA GLY A 342 -24.33 3.73 -3.66
C GLY A 342 -24.23 5.22 -3.96
N ARG A 343 -25.11 5.74 -4.83
CA ARG A 343 -25.20 7.19 -5.10
C ARG A 343 -25.69 7.98 -3.88
N LEU A 344 -26.60 7.41 -3.07
CA LEU A 344 -27.01 8.02 -1.80
C LEU A 344 -25.85 8.04 -0.80
N VAL A 345 -25.02 6.99 -0.73
CA VAL A 345 -23.81 6.95 0.11
C VAL A 345 -22.86 8.08 -0.27
N VAL A 346 -22.56 8.27 -1.57
CA VAL A 346 -21.70 9.36 -2.04
C VAL A 346 -22.24 10.73 -1.64
N ARG A 347 -23.55 10.96 -1.82
CA ARG A 347 -24.19 12.23 -1.40
C ARG A 347 -24.14 12.43 0.12
N GLU A 348 -24.29 11.36 0.90
CA GLU A 348 -24.22 11.46 2.36
C GLU A 348 -22.79 11.75 2.82
N LEU A 349 -21.76 11.17 2.19
CA LEU A 349 -20.38 11.52 2.43
C LEU A 349 -20.12 12.99 2.16
N ASN A 350 -20.59 13.52 1.00
CA ASN A 350 -20.48 14.94 0.70
C ASN A 350 -21.20 15.82 1.74
N ARG A 351 -22.43 15.44 2.15
CA ARG A 351 -23.18 16.17 3.17
C ARG A 351 -22.47 16.23 4.52
N LEU A 352 -21.75 15.17 4.87
CA LEU A 352 -20.98 15.08 6.13
C LEU A 352 -19.68 15.88 6.08
N GLY A 353 -19.16 16.21 4.89
CA GLY A 353 -17.80 16.69 4.73
C GLY A 353 -16.76 15.55 4.86
N MET A 354 -17.17 14.33 4.56
CA MET A 354 -16.32 13.14 4.54
C MET A 354 -15.88 12.82 3.12
N LEU A 355 -14.59 12.68 2.90
CA LEU A 355 -14.03 12.43 1.58
C LEU A 355 -14.50 11.08 1.01
N VAL A 356 -14.85 11.07 -0.26
CA VAL A 356 -15.11 9.87 -1.05
C VAL A 356 -13.78 9.35 -1.57
N ASP A 357 -13.38 8.16 -1.14
CA ASP A 357 -12.15 7.52 -1.62
C ASP A 357 -12.49 6.44 -2.65
N LEU A 358 -11.86 6.52 -3.82
CA LEU A 358 -12.08 5.65 -4.97
C LEU A 358 -10.97 4.62 -5.18
N SER A 359 -9.99 4.53 -4.30
CA SER A 359 -9.06 3.40 -4.30
C SER A 359 -9.83 2.09 -4.18
N HIS A 360 -9.37 1.00 -4.77
CA HIS A 360 -10.04 -0.32 -4.79
C HIS A 360 -11.36 -0.42 -5.56
N THR A 361 -11.88 0.66 -6.14
CA THR A 361 -13.16 0.61 -6.86
C THR A 361 -13.00 0.18 -8.31
N SER A 362 -14.06 -0.37 -8.91
CA SER A 362 -14.12 -0.61 -10.36
C SER A 362 -14.10 0.70 -11.15
N PHE A 363 -13.63 0.68 -12.39
CA PHE A 363 -13.63 1.85 -13.27
C PHE A 363 -15.04 2.46 -13.41
N LYS A 364 -16.07 1.61 -13.44
CA LYS A 364 -17.46 2.03 -13.51
C LYS A 364 -17.92 2.71 -12.21
N THR A 365 -17.45 2.23 -11.06
CA THR A 365 -17.70 2.88 -9.76
C THR A 365 -17.00 4.24 -9.69
N MET A 366 -15.76 4.35 -10.18
CA MET A 366 -15.03 5.63 -10.28
C MET A 366 -15.83 6.65 -11.10
N GLU A 367 -16.27 6.25 -12.31
CA GLU A 367 -17.06 7.10 -13.21
C GLU A 367 -18.39 7.54 -12.56
N HIS A 368 -19.13 6.59 -11.97
CA HIS A 368 -20.41 6.91 -11.32
C HIS A 368 -20.23 7.81 -10.11
N ALA A 369 -19.17 7.61 -9.29
CA ALA A 369 -18.91 8.44 -8.12
C ALA A 369 -18.52 9.87 -8.52
N LEU A 370 -17.65 10.03 -9.52
CA LEU A 370 -17.25 11.34 -10.06
C LEU A 370 -18.43 12.11 -10.63
N ASN A 371 -19.40 11.42 -11.27
CA ASN A 371 -20.62 12.04 -11.78
C ASN A 371 -21.63 12.45 -10.71
N VAL A 372 -21.56 11.87 -9.50
CA VAL A 372 -22.52 12.12 -8.40
C VAL A 372 -21.93 13.04 -7.35
N SER A 373 -20.61 12.99 -7.12
CA SER A 373 -19.96 13.76 -6.07
C SER A 373 -19.98 15.25 -6.38
N THR A 374 -20.46 16.05 -5.43
CA THR A 374 -20.43 17.51 -5.46
C THR A 374 -19.19 18.08 -4.77
N ALA A 375 -18.44 17.25 -4.05
CA ALA A 375 -17.17 17.60 -3.42
C ALA A 375 -16.01 16.88 -4.15
N PRO A 376 -14.78 17.40 -4.04
CA PRO A 376 -13.59 16.72 -4.55
C PRO A 376 -13.45 15.32 -3.95
N ILE A 377 -13.10 14.34 -4.81
CA ILE A 377 -12.83 12.96 -4.38
C ILE A 377 -11.32 12.75 -4.15
N ILE A 378 -10.98 11.64 -3.51
CA ILE A 378 -9.61 11.18 -3.42
C ILE A 378 -9.46 9.77 -3.98
N PHE A 379 -8.24 9.45 -4.41
CA PHE A 379 -7.69 8.11 -4.43
C PHE A 379 -6.62 8.08 -3.34
N SER A 380 -6.91 7.48 -2.22
CA SER A 380 -6.00 7.49 -1.06
C SER A 380 -4.67 6.78 -1.32
N HIS A 381 -4.68 5.76 -2.22
CA HIS A 381 -3.49 4.98 -2.62
C HIS A 381 -3.73 4.26 -3.95
N SER A 382 -3.51 4.94 -5.08
CA SER A 382 -3.64 4.40 -6.44
C SER A 382 -2.63 5.04 -7.38
N SER A 383 -2.26 4.33 -8.45
CA SER A 383 -1.26 4.79 -9.42
C SER A 383 -1.85 4.94 -10.84
N ALA A 384 -1.04 5.12 -11.87
CA ALA A 384 -1.52 5.34 -13.24
C ALA A 384 -1.66 4.01 -14.01
N PHE A 385 -2.85 3.73 -14.53
CA PHE A 385 -3.13 2.54 -15.33
C PHE A 385 -2.30 2.47 -16.63
N ALA A 386 -2.02 3.62 -17.23
CA ALA A 386 -1.24 3.70 -18.47
C ALA A 386 0.19 3.16 -18.35
N LEU A 387 0.77 3.16 -17.14
CA LEU A 387 2.11 2.64 -16.87
C LEU A 387 2.10 1.20 -16.36
N CYS A 388 1.08 0.84 -15.59
CA CYS A 388 0.87 -0.54 -15.14
C CYS A 388 -0.63 -0.87 -15.24
N ASN A 389 -0.96 -1.82 -16.12
CA ASN A 389 -2.32 -2.26 -16.45
C ASN A 389 -2.91 -3.12 -15.32
N SER A 390 -3.06 -2.52 -14.14
CA SER A 390 -3.74 -3.10 -12.97
C SER A 390 -5.06 -2.38 -12.75
N THR A 391 -6.14 -3.11 -12.49
CA THR A 391 -7.45 -2.53 -12.14
C THR A 391 -7.44 -1.72 -10.83
N ARG A 392 -6.33 -1.80 -10.05
CA ARG A 392 -6.08 -0.94 -8.89
C ARG A 392 -5.61 0.48 -9.27
N ASN A 393 -5.19 0.68 -10.52
CA ASN A 393 -4.66 1.92 -11.05
C ASN A 393 -5.73 2.73 -11.81
N VAL A 394 -5.52 4.02 -11.93
CA VAL A 394 -6.47 4.99 -12.45
C VAL A 394 -6.25 5.22 -13.95
N PRO A 395 -7.26 4.95 -14.82
CA PRO A 395 -7.16 5.23 -16.25
C PRO A 395 -7.11 6.74 -16.56
N ASP A 396 -6.46 7.11 -17.67
CA ASP A 396 -6.28 8.51 -18.08
C ASP A 396 -7.59 9.28 -18.25
N TYR A 397 -8.67 8.63 -18.70
CA TYR A 397 -9.96 9.29 -18.81
C TYR A 397 -10.55 9.61 -17.43
N ILE A 398 -10.32 8.77 -16.43
CA ILE A 398 -10.69 9.03 -15.03
C ILE A 398 -9.79 10.13 -14.44
N LEU A 399 -8.48 10.13 -14.71
CA LEU A 399 -7.58 11.21 -14.28
C LEU A 399 -8.08 12.59 -14.76
N LYS A 400 -8.59 12.68 -15.98
CA LYS A 400 -9.20 13.91 -16.51
C LYS A 400 -10.48 14.29 -15.76
N LEU A 401 -11.31 13.32 -15.39
CA LEU A 401 -12.51 13.56 -14.59
C LEU A 401 -12.15 13.99 -13.16
N VAL A 402 -11.09 13.44 -12.57
CA VAL A 402 -10.55 13.88 -11.27
C VAL A 402 -10.12 15.33 -11.30
N ALA A 403 -9.44 15.75 -12.39
CA ALA A 403 -9.06 17.16 -12.57
C ALA A 403 -10.28 18.08 -12.63
N LEU A 404 -11.33 17.69 -13.36
CA LEU A 404 -12.59 18.45 -13.44
C LEU A 404 -13.34 18.50 -12.11
N ASN A 405 -13.29 17.42 -11.32
CA ASN A 405 -13.90 17.35 -9.99
C ASN A 405 -13.13 18.13 -8.92
N GLY A 406 -11.86 18.47 -9.19
CA GLY A 406 -10.96 19.08 -8.20
C GLY A 406 -10.32 18.10 -7.22
N GLY A 407 -10.44 16.79 -7.48
CA GLY A 407 -9.92 15.72 -6.64
C GLY A 407 -8.40 15.54 -6.70
N ILE A 408 -7.92 14.42 -6.12
CA ILE A 408 -6.50 14.07 -6.04
C ILE A 408 -6.29 12.57 -6.16
N VAL A 409 -5.20 12.17 -6.84
CA VAL A 409 -4.70 10.79 -6.84
C VAL A 409 -3.40 10.73 -6.04
N MET A 410 -3.39 9.96 -4.98
CA MET A 410 -2.23 9.77 -4.12
C MET A 410 -1.55 8.46 -4.49
N VAL A 411 -0.30 8.57 -4.98
CA VAL A 411 0.42 7.45 -5.61
C VAL A 411 0.81 6.42 -4.57
N ASN A 412 0.45 5.14 -4.81
CA ASN A 412 0.87 4.02 -3.96
C ASN A 412 2.27 3.52 -4.33
N PHE A 413 2.88 2.75 -3.42
CA PHE A 413 4.23 2.21 -3.58
C PHE A 413 4.24 0.67 -3.65
N TYR A 414 3.10 0.03 -3.86
CA TYR A 414 3.06 -1.42 -4.03
C TYR A 414 3.70 -1.83 -5.36
N THR A 415 4.80 -2.57 -5.29
CA THR A 415 5.62 -2.99 -6.45
C THR A 415 4.77 -3.48 -7.63
N TYR A 416 3.78 -4.33 -7.37
CA TYR A 416 2.93 -4.90 -8.43
C TYR A 416 1.99 -3.90 -9.10
N PHE A 417 1.67 -2.76 -8.45
CA PHE A 417 0.82 -1.71 -9.04
C PHE A 417 1.67 -0.60 -9.67
N ILE A 418 2.97 -0.59 -9.39
CA ILE A 418 3.92 0.34 -9.98
C ILE A 418 4.49 -0.24 -11.29
N SER A 419 5.10 -1.40 -11.24
CA SER A 419 5.80 -1.99 -12.39
C SER A 419 5.01 -3.07 -13.14
N CYS A 420 3.88 -3.57 -12.59
CA CYS A 420 3.22 -4.79 -13.03
C CYS A 420 4.16 -6.02 -13.02
N ASN A 421 5.22 -5.98 -12.19
CA ASN A 421 6.27 -6.98 -12.09
C ASN A 421 6.61 -7.26 -10.61
N GLN A 422 7.56 -8.16 -10.36
CA GLN A 422 8.04 -8.52 -9.02
C GLN A 422 8.99 -7.48 -8.41
N THR A 423 9.56 -6.59 -9.20
CA THR A 423 10.48 -5.53 -8.77
C THR A 423 10.05 -4.18 -9.31
N ALA A 424 10.28 -3.14 -8.52
CA ALA A 424 10.12 -1.74 -8.90
C ALA A 424 11.21 -0.89 -8.23
N THR A 425 11.40 0.32 -8.70
CA THR A 425 12.34 1.30 -8.15
C THR A 425 11.63 2.61 -7.83
N MET A 426 12.33 3.53 -7.16
CA MET A 426 11.86 4.90 -6.92
C MET A 426 11.54 5.62 -8.24
N GLU A 427 12.32 5.39 -9.29
CA GLU A 427 12.13 5.98 -10.63
C GLU A 427 10.80 5.55 -11.26
N ASP A 428 10.38 4.29 -11.02
CA ASP A 428 9.07 3.82 -11.47
C ASP A 428 7.94 4.57 -10.75
N VAL A 429 8.07 4.83 -9.45
CA VAL A 429 7.11 5.66 -8.69
C VAL A 429 7.10 7.09 -9.22
N ILE A 430 8.28 7.68 -9.48
CA ILE A 430 8.42 9.02 -10.08
C ILE A 430 7.73 9.07 -11.44
N ALA A 431 7.85 8.02 -12.26
CA ALA A 431 7.16 7.95 -13.54
C ALA A 431 5.62 8.02 -13.37
N HIS A 432 5.04 7.33 -12.37
CA HIS A 432 3.62 7.42 -12.05
C HIS A 432 3.21 8.83 -11.58
N ILE A 433 3.99 9.45 -10.70
CA ILE A 433 3.76 10.82 -10.24
C ILE A 433 3.77 11.78 -11.43
N ASN A 434 4.77 11.69 -12.31
CA ASN A 434 4.89 12.52 -13.50
C ASN A 434 3.77 12.28 -14.51
N HIS A 435 3.32 11.02 -14.69
CA HIS A 435 2.21 10.70 -15.58
C HIS A 435 0.90 11.34 -15.09
N ILE A 436 0.56 11.17 -13.80
CA ILE A 436 -0.64 11.76 -13.22
C ILE A 436 -0.58 13.29 -13.31
N ARG A 437 0.56 13.91 -12.96
CA ARG A 437 0.82 15.34 -13.13
C ARG A 437 0.59 15.80 -14.57
N LYS A 438 1.09 15.04 -15.56
CA LYS A 438 0.95 15.34 -16.97
C LYS A 438 -0.50 15.29 -17.46
N VAL A 439 -1.29 14.33 -16.97
CA VAL A 439 -2.67 14.09 -17.46
C VAL A 439 -3.70 14.92 -16.70
N ALA A 440 -3.57 15.02 -15.38
CA ALA A 440 -4.54 15.69 -14.51
C ALA A 440 -4.08 17.10 -14.08
N GLY A 441 -2.79 17.38 -14.08
CA GLY A 441 -2.20 18.63 -13.55
C GLY A 441 -1.55 18.44 -12.19
N ASP A 442 -0.69 19.41 -11.82
CA ASP A 442 0.09 19.36 -10.58
C ASP A 442 -0.74 19.61 -9.31
N ASP A 443 -1.98 20.05 -9.45
CA ASP A 443 -2.94 20.20 -8.35
C ASP A 443 -3.62 18.88 -7.94
N HIS A 444 -3.44 17.79 -8.71
CA HIS A 444 -4.22 16.57 -8.62
C HIS A 444 -3.40 15.31 -8.30
N VAL A 445 -2.15 15.47 -7.84
CA VAL A 445 -1.24 14.37 -7.47
C VAL A 445 -0.77 14.54 -6.02
N GLY A 446 -0.63 13.41 -5.32
CA GLY A 446 -0.14 13.32 -3.93
C GLY A 446 0.53 11.99 -3.66
N ILE A 447 0.83 11.71 -2.40
CA ILE A 447 1.49 10.48 -1.94
C ILE A 447 0.54 9.72 -1.02
N GLY A 448 0.35 8.43 -1.30
CA GLY A 448 -0.43 7.52 -0.48
C GLY A 448 0.21 6.13 -0.56
N ALA A 449 1.34 5.94 0.12
CA ALA A 449 2.25 4.83 -0.10
C ALA A 449 1.62 3.45 0.10
N GLY A 450 0.68 3.32 1.05
CA GLY A 450 0.06 2.04 1.41
C GLY A 450 0.97 1.16 2.26
N TYR A 451 1.97 1.75 2.92
CA TYR A 451 2.86 1.02 3.82
C TYR A 451 2.09 0.28 4.90
N ASP A 452 2.66 -0.78 5.41
CA ASP A 452 2.06 -1.75 6.34
C ASP A 452 0.87 -2.56 5.76
N GLY A 453 0.34 -2.19 4.57
CA GLY A 453 -0.66 -2.93 3.80
C GLY A 453 -0.11 -3.62 2.54
N ILE A 454 1.20 -3.55 2.30
CA ILE A 454 1.91 -4.13 1.17
C ILE A 454 3.08 -4.99 1.67
N ASN A 455 3.49 -6.00 0.91
CA ASN A 455 4.57 -6.92 1.30
C ASN A 455 5.82 -6.78 0.43
N THR A 456 5.78 -5.91 -0.55
CA THR A 456 6.91 -5.56 -1.44
C THR A 456 6.86 -4.08 -1.72
N THR A 457 8.03 -3.44 -1.68
CA THR A 457 8.22 -2.01 -1.88
C THR A 457 9.20 -1.77 -3.01
N PRO A 458 9.17 -0.62 -3.70
CA PRO A 458 10.19 -0.25 -4.67
C PRO A 458 11.55 -0.04 -3.99
N SER A 459 12.63 -0.40 -4.68
CA SER A 459 13.99 -0.09 -4.23
C SER A 459 14.17 1.43 -4.11
N GLY A 460 14.71 1.88 -2.99
CA GLY A 460 14.84 3.30 -2.62
C GLY A 460 13.60 3.88 -1.93
N LEU A 461 12.53 3.08 -1.74
CA LEU A 461 11.31 3.45 -1.03
C LEU A 461 10.86 2.29 -0.12
N GLU A 462 11.80 1.73 0.64
CA GLU A 462 11.57 0.53 1.44
C GLU A 462 10.61 0.75 2.60
N ASP A 463 10.57 1.96 3.16
CA ASP A 463 9.69 2.31 4.28
C ASP A 463 9.42 3.83 4.38
N VAL A 464 8.67 4.25 5.39
CA VAL A 464 8.25 5.65 5.58
C VAL A 464 9.40 6.65 5.79
N SER A 465 10.64 6.21 5.96
CA SER A 465 11.79 7.10 6.13
C SER A 465 12.32 7.70 4.81
N HIS A 466 11.93 7.16 3.65
CA HIS A 466 12.49 7.48 2.34
C HIS A 466 11.73 8.58 1.55
N TYR A 467 10.74 9.21 2.13
CA TYR A 467 10.02 10.31 1.44
C TYR A 467 10.90 11.51 1.08
N PRO A 468 11.89 11.93 1.95
CA PRO A 468 12.76 13.05 1.59
C PRO A 468 13.62 12.78 0.36
N GLU A 469 14.11 11.53 0.20
CA GLU A 469 14.90 11.09 -0.96
C GLU A 469 14.06 11.14 -2.25
N LEU A 470 12.79 10.72 -2.19
CA LEU A 470 11.86 10.85 -3.32
C LEU A 470 11.70 12.32 -3.76
N LEU A 471 11.49 13.21 -2.81
CA LEU A 471 11.34 14.64 -3.12
C LEU A 471 12.66 15.27 -3.62
N ALA A 472 13.80 14.87 -3.06
CA ALA A 472 15.12 15.31 -3.51
C ALA A 472 15.43 14.82 -4.94
N THR A 473 15.01 13.61 -5.29
CA THR A 473 15.16 13.06 -6.64
C THR A 473 14.26 13.79 -7.65
N LEU A 474 13.02 14.11 -7.27
CA LEU A 474 12.14 14.95 -8.10
C LEU A 474 12.72 16.34 -8.30
N LEU A 475 13.29 16.95 -7.27
CA LEU A 475 13.95 18.25 -7.36
C LEU A 475 15.20 18.20 -8.27
N ALA A 476 15.99 17.12 -8.17
CA ALA A 476 17.19 16.92 -8.96
C ALA A 476 16.90 16.80 -10.46
N SER A 477 15.71 16.37 -10.86
CA SER A 477 15.31 16.29 -12.27
C SER A 477 15.24 17.65 -12.96
N GLY A 478 15.11 18.75 -12.19
CA GLY A 478 14.90 20.11 -12.72
C GLY A 478 13.49 20.34 -13.30
N GLU A 479 12.62 19.32 -13.30
CA GLU A 479 11.26 19.40 -13.84
C GLU A 479 10.23 19.87 -12.78
N TRP A 480 10.63 19.87 -11.51
CA TRP A 480 9.76 20.21 -10.38
C TRP A 480 10.21 21.49 -9.68
N THR A 481 9.34 22.46 -9.63
CA THR A 481 9.53 23.67 -8.84
C THR A 481 9.23 23.40 -7.35
N GLU A 482 9.77 24.22 -6.46
CA GLU A 482 9.50 24.13 -5.02
C GLU A 482 7.98 24.17 -4.70
N LEU A 483 7.22 25.02 -5.39
CA LEU A 483 5.77 25.10 -5.20
C LEU A 483 5.07 23.78 -5.61
N GLN A 484 5.51 23.14 -6.69
CA GLN A 484 4.94 21.88 -7.14
C GLN A 484 5.28 20.74 -6.16
N LEU A 485 6.48 20.74 -5.56
CA LEU A 485 6.81 19.80 -4.48
C LEU A 485 5.97 20.05 -3.22
N LYS A 486 5.72 21.29 -2.83
CA LYS A 486 4.79 21.61 -1.74
C LYS A 486 3.37 21.14 -2.02
N LYS A 487 2.91 21.23 -3.28
CA LYS A 487 1.61 20.70 -3.72
C LYS A 487 1.57 19.18 -3.57
N LEU A 488 2.57 18.47 -4.11
CA LEU A 488 2.69 17.02 -4.04
C LEU A 488 2.76 16.53 -2.59
N ALA A 489 3.57 17.20 -1.74
CA ALA A 489 3.75 16.83 -0.35
C ALA A 489 2.46 16.92 0.46
N GLY A 490 1.66 17.99 0.28
CA GLY A 490 0.47 18.12 1.11
C GLY A 490 -0.53 19.20 0.72
N LEU A 491 -0.13 20.29 0.05
CA LEU A 491 -1.05 21.38 -0.25
C LEU A 491 -2.26 20.93 -1.09
N ASN A 492 -2.08 19.97 -1.99
CA ASN A 492 -3.18 19.41 -2.79
C ASN A 492 -4.22 18.70 -1.93
N LEU A 493 -3.80 17.84 -0.99
CA LEU A 493 -4.73 17.16 -0.10
C LEU A 493 -5.39 18.14 0.88
N LEU A 494 -4.64 19.11 1.40
CA LEU A 494 -5.22 20.17 2.25
C LEU A 494 -6.30 20.98 1.53
N ARG A 495 -6.10 21.28 0.24
CA ARG A 495 -7.11 21.93 -0.61
C ARG A 495 -8.37 21.06 -0.76
N VAL A 496 -8.18 19.78 -1.08
CA VAL A 496 -9.29 18.81 -1.26
C VAL A 496 -10.09 18.67 0.03
N MET A 497 -9.41 18.48 1.18
CA MET A 497 -10.07 18.40 2.48
C MET A 497 -10.81 19.70 2.83
N SER A 498 -10.16 20.87 2.67
CA SER A 498 -10.78 22.16 2.95
C SER A 498 -12.03 22.42 2.11
N THR A 499 -12.06 21.95 0.86
CA THR A 499 -13.25 22.06 0.02
C THR A 499 -14.37 21.11 0.46
N ALA A 500 -14.02 19.91 0.94
CA ALA A 500 -15.00 18.95 1.44
C ALA A 500 -15.60 19.33 2.81
N GLU A 501 -14.83 20.06 3.64
CA GLU A 501 -15.25 20.55 4.96
C GLU A 501 -16.27 21.72 4.88
N GLN A 502 -16.43 22.38 3.72
CA GLN A 502 -17.35 23.51 3.48
C GLN A 502 -18.78 23.02 3.17
#